data_bcc8d97a692f15d3c8bd3cbb5245b3d3
#
_entry.id   bcc8d97a692f15d3c8bd3cbb5245b3d3
#
_cell.length_a   1.000
_cell.length_b   1.000
_cell.length_c   1.000
_cell.angle_alpha   90.00
_cell.angle_beta   90.00
_cell.angle_gamma   90.00
#
_symmetry.space_group_name_H-M   'P 1'
#
loop_
_entity.id
_entity.type
_entity.pdbx_description
1 polymer ?
#
loop_
_entity_poly.entity_id
_entity_poly.type
_entity_poly.pdbx_seq_one_letter_code
_entity_poly.pdbx_strand_id
1 'polypeptide(L)'
;MRSPFLYAEVLMKTIDELWYGNISPFEQCTRGDKRLKELLSLMARNRDELGETLTEKQKETLEKFEDCMNEMHSVTERDAFSYGFRLGVQLMAESFLLPLDEDE
;
A
#
# COMPACT_ATOMS: atom_id res chain seq x y z
N MET A 1 12.05 -28.00 -18.88
CA MET A 1 11.53 -28.04 -17.53
C MET A 1 12.48 -27.35 -16.59
N ARG A 2 11.96 -26.50 -15.73
CA ARG A 2 12.80 -25.79 -14.79
C ARG A 2 13.18 -26.66 -13.62
N SER A 3 14.40 -26.45 -13.13
CA SER A 3 14.87 -27.14 -11.94
C SER A 3 14.09 -26.71 -10.70
N PRO A 4 13.72 -27.63 -9.80
CA PRO A 4 13.10 -27.27 -8.54
C PRO A 4 13.99 -26.34 -7.70
N PHE A 5 15.29 -26.41 -7.86
CA PHE A 5 16.22 -25.54 -7.14
C PHE A 5 16.06 -24.08 -7.54
N LEU A 6 15.69 -23.82 -8.78
CA LEU A 6 15.49 -22.47 -9.25
C LEU A 6 14.32 -21.80 -8.54
N TYR A 7 13.23 -22.54 -8.35
CA TYR A 7 12.09 -22.02 -7.61
C TYR A 7 12.44 -21.78 -6.15
N ALA A 8 13.19 -22.70 -5.55
CA ALA A 8 13.61 -22.55 -4.17
C ALA A 8 14.47 -21.30 -3.98
N GLU A 9 15.37 -21.04 -4.93
CA GLU A 9 16.22 -19.85 -4.88
C GLU A 9 15.40 -18.56 -4.97
N VAL A 10 14.40 -18.50 -5.86
CA VAL A 10 13.56 -17.34 -5.99
C VAL A 10 12.76 -17.09 -4.72
N LEU A 11 12.15 -18.13 -4.15
CA LEU A 11 11.36 -18.01 -2.92
C LEU A 11 12.24 -17.62 -1.76
N MET A 12 13.42 -18.21 -1.62
CA MET A 12 14.34 -17.88 -0.56
C MET A 12 14.83 -16.45 -0.67
N LYS A 13 15.05 -15.99 -1.90
CA LYS A 13 15.47 -14.61 -2.11
C LYS A 13 14.42 -13.62 -1.63
N THR A 14 13.16 -13.89 -1.89
CA THR A 14 12.07 -13.02 -1.43
C THR A 14 11.98 -13.02 0.09
N ILE A 15 12.11 -14.18 0.71
CA ILE A 15 12.11 -14.32 2.16
C ILE A 15 13.30 -13.56 2.77
N ASP A 16 14.47 -13.69 2.17
CA ASP A 16 15.66 -12.98 2.64
C ASP A 16 15.45 -11.46 2.54
N GLU A 17 14.92 -10.99 1.43
CA GLU A 17 14.65 -9.56 1.25
C GLU A 17 13.68 -9.05 2.31
N LEU A 18 12.65 -9.85 2.63
CA LEU A 18 11.70 -9.49 3.67
C LEU A 18 12.39 -9.47 5.03
N TRP A 19 13.20 -10.50 5.33
CA TRP A 19 13.89 -10.60 6.59
C TRP A 19 14.82 -9.42 6.85
N TYR A 20 15.55 -9.00 5.82
CA TYR A 20 16.47 -7.88 5.94
C TYR A 20 15.81 -6.51 5.80
N GLY A 21 14.49 -6.47 5.68
CA GLY A 21 13.78 -5.20 5.61
C GLY A 21 13.86 -4.50 4.26
N ASN A 22 14.23 -5.22 3.21
CA ASN A 22 14.37 -4.64 1.88
C ASN A 22 13.06 -4.60 1.09
N ILE A 23 12.01 -5.21 1.62
CA ILE A 23 10.68 -5.15 1.02
C ILE A 23 9.79 -4.30 1.90
N SER A 24 9.34 -3.18 1.37
CA SER A 24 8.39 -2.31 2.03
C SER A 24 7.18 -2.17 1.11
N PRO A 25 6.07 -2.83 1.42
CA PRO A 25 4.87 -2.73 0.57
C PRO A 25 4.41 -1.29 0.39
N PHE A 26 4.49 -0.47 1.43
CA PHE A 26 4.08 0.91 1.35
C PHE A 26 4.92 1.68 0.32
N GLU A 27 6.22 1.59 0.42
CA GLU A 27 7.11 2.29 -0.48
C GLU A 27 7.00 1.80 -1.91
N GLN A 28 6.87 0.48 -2.09
CA GLN A 28 6.82 -0.10 -3.42
C GLN A 28 5.50 0.16 -4.12
N CYS A 29 4.39 0.22 -3.37
CA CYS A 29 3.10 0.53 -3.96
C CYS A 29 3.02 1.97 -4.47
N THR A 30 3.77 2.88 -3.88
CA THR A 30 3.73 4.28 -4.26
C THR A 30 4.86 4.70 -5.20
N ARG A 31 5.91 3.89 -5.29
CA ARG A 31 7.09 4.23 -6.09
C ARG A 31 6.73 4.27 -7.58
N GLY A 32 7.10 5.35 -8.24
CA GLY A 32 6.93 5.47 -9.68
C GLY A 32 5.53 5.77 -10.16
N ASP A 33 4.59 5.95 -9.27
CA ASP A 33 3.22 6.29 -9.64
C ASP A 33 3.17 7.77 -10.05
N LYS A 34 3.08 8.02 -11.35
CA LYS A 34 3.07 9.38 -11.88
C LYS A 34 1.83 10.15 -11.46
N ARG A 35 0.68 9.49 -11.46
CA ARG A 35 -0.56 10.17 -11.06
C ARG A 35 -0.53 10.58 -9.59
N LEU A 36 0.02 9.73 -8.75
CA LEU A 36 0.17 10.05 -7.34
C LEU A 36 1.07 11.28 -7.17
N LYS A 37 2.19 11.33 -7.87
CA LYS A 37 3.10 12.48 -7.81
C LYS A 37 2.42 13.75 -8.27
N GLU A 38 1.64 13.70 -9.35
CA GLU A 38 0.88 14.85 -9.83
C GLU A 38 -0.09 15.35 -8.78
N LEU A 39 -0.84 14.43 -8.16
CA LEU A 39 -1.83 14.78 -7.13
C LEU A 39 -1.16 15.40 -5.91
N LEU A 40 -0.02 14.86 -5.48
CA LEU A 40 0.71 15.40 -4.35
C LEU A 40 1.19 16.83 -4.64
N SER A 41 1.68 17.08 -5.85
CA SER A 41 2.09 18.43 -6.26
C SER A 41 0.93 19.40 -6.29
N LEU A 42 -0.21 18.96 -6.81
CA LEU A 42 -1.41 19.78 -6.85
C LEU A 42 -1.94 20.09 -5.45
N MET A 43 -1.92 19.10 -4.57
CA MET A 43 -2.34 19.28 -3.20
C MET A 43 -1.45 20.31 -2.48
N ALA A 44 -0.14 20.20 -2.65
CA ALA A 44 0.80 21.13 -2.04
C ALA A 44 0.56 22.56 -2.54
N ARG A 45 0.37 22.73 -3.84
CA ARG A 45 0.10 24.04 -4.43
C ARG A 45 -1.20 24.63 -3.92
N ASN A 46 -2.25 23.83 -3.91
CA ASN A 46 -3.57 24.29 -3.46
C ASN A 46 -3.55 24.66 -1.99
N ARG A 47 -2.83 23.88 -1.18
CA ARG A 47 -2.68 24.18 0.23
C ARG A 47 -1.94 25.49 0.46
N ASP A 48 -0.89 25.73 -0.31
CA ASP A 48 -0.12 26.99 -0.21
C ASP A 48 -0.99 28.18 -0.59
N GLU A 49 -1.76 28.09 -1.66
CA GLU A 49 -2.68 29.15 -2.05
C GLU A 49 -3.72 29.42 -0.97
N LEU A 50 -4.31 28.37 -0.43
CA LEU A 50 -5.29 28.53 0.64
C LEU A 50 -4.66 29.18 1.87
N GLY A 51 -3.45 28.76 2.21
CA GLY A 51 -2.74 29.30 3.39
C GLY A 51 -2.50 30.80 3.34
N GLU A 52 -2.38 31.36 2.14
CA GLU A 52 -2.18 32.81 1.99
C GLU A 52 -3.39 33.61 2.44
N THR A 53 -4.59 33.03 2.40
CA THR A 53 -5.83 33.72 2.72
C THR A 53 -6.36 33.40 4.11
N LEU A 54 -5.75 32.45 4.81
CA LEU A 54 -6.25 32.02 6.12
C LEU A 54 -5.66 32.84 7.27
N THR A 55 -6.47 33.02 8.32
CA THR A 55 -5.98 33.57 9.58
C THR A 55 -5.13 32.53 10.30
N GLU A 56 -4.40 32.94 11.30
CA GLU A 56 -3.60 32.02 12.12
C GLU A 56 -4.45 30.93 12.76
N LYS A 57 -5.63 31.31 13.23
CA LYS A 57 -6.56 30.34 13.83
C LYS A 57 -7.05 29.33 12.81
N GLN A 58 -7.34 29.77 11.61
CA GLN A 58 -7.79 28.90 10.53
C GLN A 58 -6.67 27.98 10.07
N LYS A 59 -5.43 28.44 10.01
CA LYS A 59 -4.28 27.60 9.69
C LYS A 59 -4.10 26.50 10.72
N GLU A 60 -4.25 26.83 11.99
CA GLU A 60 -4.15 25.86 13.07
C GLU A 60 -5.21 24.76 12.92
N THR A 61 -6.42 25.15 12.61
CA THR A 61 -7.51 24.19 12.39
C THR A 61 -7.25 23.31 11.17
N LEU A 62 -6.73 23.91 10.10
CA LEU A 62 -6.37 23.15 8.90
C LEU A 62 -5.29 22.11 9.19
N GLU A 63 -4.27 22.49 9.96
CA GLU A 63 -3.21 21.56 10.34
C GLU A 63 -3.75 20.39 11.16
N LYS A 64 -4.65 20.67 12.09
CA LYS A 64 -5.30 19.60 12.88
C LYS A 64 -6.09 18.66 11.98
N PHE A 65 -6.80 19.21 11.01
CA PHE A 65 -7.54 18.41 10.05
C PHE A 65 -6.59 17.51 9.23
N GLU A 66 -5.49 18.10 8.76
CA GLU A 66 -4.51 17.35 7.97
C GLU A 66 -3.86 16.23 8.80
N ASP A 67 -3.58 16.50 10.07
CA ASP A 67 -3.02 15.47 10.94
C ASP A 67 -3.96 14.28 11.11
N CYS A 68 -5.25 14.56 11.32
CA CYS A 68 -6.26 13.51 11.42
C CYS A 68 -6.39 12.74 10.10
N MET A 69 -6.38 13.46 8.99
CA MET A 69 -6.48 12.84 7.67
C MET A 69 -5.30 11.93 7.39
N ASN A 70 -4.09 12.38 7.72
CA ASN A 70 -2.88 11.58 7.53
C ASN A 70 -2.90 10.33 8.41
N GLU A 71 -3.36 10.45 9.65
CA GLU A 71 -3.51 9.29 10.52
C GLU A 71 -4.55 8.32 9.98
N MET A 72 -5.69 8.83 9.52
CA MET A 72 -6.72 8.02 8.90
C MET A 72 -6.17 7.24 7.71
N HIS A 73 -5.41 7.90 6.84
CA HIS A 73 -4.81 7.25 5.68
C HIS A 73 -3.85 6.14 6.09
N SER A 74 -3.02 6.37 7.09
CA SER A 74 -2.11 5.34 7.60
C SER A 74 -2.86 4.12 8.08
N VAL A 75 -3.95 4.32 8.81
CA VAL A 75 -4.76 3.22 9.33
C VAL A 75 -5.44 2.47 8.19
N THR A 76 -6.08 3.19 7.27
CA THR A 76 -6.83 2.55 6.18
C THR A 76 -5.92 1.85 5.19
N GLU A 77 -4.74 2.40 4.93
CA GLU A 77 -3.77 1.76 4.04
C GLU A 77 -3.26 0.44 4.62
N ARG A 78 -2.95 0.44 5.90
CA ARG A 78 -2.53 -0.77 6.60
C ARG A 78 -3.63 -1.82 6.60
N ASP A 79 -4.87 -1.40 6.89
CA ASP A 79 -6.00 -2.31 6.94
C ASP A 79 -6.31 -2.87 5.55
N ALA A 80 -6.21 -2.04 4.51
CA ALA A 80 -6.41 -2.50 3.14
C ALA A 80 -5.36 -3.53 2.74
N PHE A 81 -4.10 -3.29 3.10
CA PHE A 81 -3.04 -4.26 2.84
C PHE A 81 -3.30 -5.58 3.55
N SER A 82 -3.66 -5.52 4.83
CA SER A 82 -3.96 -6.71 5.63
C SER A 82 -5.13 -7.49 5.04
N TYR A 83 -6.19 -6.79 4.68
CA TYR A 83 -7.37 -7.42 4.08
C TYR A 83 -7.02 -8.07 2.75
N GLY A 84 -6.31 -7.36 1.88
CA GLY A 84 -5.93 -7.90 0.57
C GLY A 84 -5.06 -9.14 0.69
N PHE A 85 -4.10 -9.12 1.60
CA PHE A 85 -3.22 -10.26 1.84
C PHE A 85 -4.03 -11.46 2.31
N ARG A 86 -4.91 -11.26 3.29
CA ARG A 86 -5.73 -12.33 3.85
C ARG A 86 -6.71 -12.88 2.82
N LEU A 87 -7.31 -12.00 2.04
CA LEU A 87 -8.21 -12.42 0.98
C LEU A 87 -7.48 -13.26 -0.06
N GLY A 88 -6.28 -12.83 -0.47
CA GLY A 88 -5.48 -13.58 -1.43
C GLY A 88 -5.12 -14.97 -0.93
N VAL A 89 -4.70 -15.09 0.32
CA VAL A 89 -4.40 -16.37 0.93
C VAL A 89 -5.63 -17.26 0.95
N GLN A 90 -6.78 -16.70 1.32
CA GLN A 90 -8.02 -17.46 1.42
C GLN A 90 -8.48 -17.95 0.06
N LEU A 91 -8.40 -17.10 -0.96
CA LEU A 91 -8.74 -17.51 -2.33
C LEU A 91 -7.83 -18.63 -2.81
N MET A 92 -6.55 -18.54 -2.52
CA MET A 92 -5.62 -19.58 -2.91
C MET A 92 -5.91 -20.89 -2.20
N ALA A 93 -6.18 -20.85 -0.90
CA ALA A 93 -6.50 -22.04 -0.13
C ALA A 93 -7.76 -22.71 -0.65
N GLU A 94 -8.79 -21.96 -0.95
CA GLU A 94 -10.03 -22.51 -1.50
C GLU A 94 -9.81 -23.12 -2.88
N SER A 95 -8.93 -22.52 -3.69
CA SER A 95 -8.63 -23.06 -5.00
C SER A 95 -7.98 -24.45 -4.93
N PHE A 96 -7.21 -24.70 -3.89
CA PHE A 96 -6.63 -26.02 -3.67
C PHE A 96 -7.61 -27.01 -3.07
N LEU A 97 -8.51 -26.54 -2.22
CA LEU A 97 -9.46 -27.40 -1.51
C LEU A 97 -10.73 -27.69 -2.30
N LEU A 98 -11.15 -26.78 -3.16
CA LEU A 98 -12.39 -26.87 -3.91
C LEU A 98 -12.15 -26.62 -5.39
N PRO A 99 -11.57 -27.59 -6.11
CA PRO A 99 -11.35 -27.43 -7.54
C PRO A 99 -12.63 -27.20 -8.30
N LEU A 100 -12.56 -26.37 -9.35
CA LEU A 100 -13.76 -26.01 -10.10
C LEU A 100 -14.31 -27.14 -10.93
N ASP A 101 -13.47 -28.08 -11.35
CA ASP A 101 -13.88 -29.10 -12.27
C ASP A 101 -14.08 -30.46 -11.66
N GLU A 102 -14.44 -30.47 -10.40
CA GLU A 102 -14.55 -31.72 -9.72
C GLU A 102 -15.77 -32.48 -10.06
N ASP A 103 -16.48 -32.12 -10.84
CA ASP A 103 -17.62 -32.78 -11.11
C ASP A 103 -17.51 -33.94 -11.75
N GLU A 104 -17.22 -34.34 -11.72
CA GLU A 104 -17.42 -35.36 -12.33
C GLU A 104 -17.41 -36.30 -11.91
#